data_4fe1c9c218077e6fbdca25f32d313994
#
_entry.id   4fe1c9c218077e6fbdca25f32d313994
#
_cell.length_a   1.000
_cell.length_b   1.000
_cell.length_c   1.000
_cell.angle_alpha   90.00
_cell.angle_beta   90.00
_cell.angle_gamma   90.00
#
_symmetry.space_group_name_H-M   'P 1'
#
loop_
_entity.id
_entity.type
_entity.pdbx_description
1 polymer ?
#
loop_
_entity_poly.entity_id
_entity_poly.type
_entity_poly.pdbx_seq_one_letter_code
_entity_poly.pdbx_strand_id
1 'polypeptide(L)'
;MKIEVWTEFGPLNSKIIFKAFIKSLENAGETVAINKSVNADVAVIWSVLWRGRMQGYQRIWNEFRSKGKPVVVLEVGGLRRNKSFKVGINGINRNADFANQEFDNKRWPLFEHELRPWNPTGDIIVICGQHDSSEQWKGLPKMSLWIEQQIREIRKYTTRPIL
;
A
#
# COMPACT_ATOMS: atom_id res chain seq x y z
N MET A 1 16.69 16.72 -4.74
CA MET A 1 16.71 15.35 -5.30
C MET A 1 15.98 15.36 -6.63
N LYS A 2 16.33 14.49 -7.59
CA LYS A 2 15.64 14.39 -8.87
C LYS A 2 14.66 13.21 -8.83
N ILE A 3 13.37 13.49 -9.00
CA ILE A 3 12.28 12.52 -8.84
C ILE A 3 11.53 12.34 -10.16
N GLU A 4 11.36 11.11 -10.58
CA GLU A 4 10.63 10.75 -11.79
C GLU A 4 9.27 10.15 -11.42
N VAL A 5 8.18 10.84 -11.80
CA VAL A 5 6.81 10.42 -11.50
C VAL A 5 6.14 9.87 -12.75
N TRP A 6 5.79 8.59 -12.71
CA TRP A 6 5.14 7.91 -13.82
C TRP A 6 3.62 7.82 -13.61
N THR A 7 2.87 8.61 -14.33
CA THR A 7 1.41 8.71 -14.21
C THR A 7 0.66 7.94 -15.28
N GLU A 8 1.34 7.54 -16.36
CA GLU A 8 0.76 7.03 -17.61
C GLU A 8 -0.04 5.73 -17.43
N PHE A 9 0.50 4.81 -16.64
CA PHE A 9 -0.10 3.47 -16.46
C PHE A 9 -1.09 3.39 -15.29
N GLY A 10 -1.34 4.51 -14.59
CA GLY A 10 -2.22 4.53 -13.43
C GLY A 10 -3.71 4.44 -13.81
N PRO A 11 -4.56 3.93 -12.91
CA PRO A 11 -6.01 3.98 -13.08
C PRO A 11 -6.52 5.43 -13.02
N LEU A 12 -7.76 5.66 -13.46
CA LEU A 12 -8.32 7.01 -13.52
C LEU A 12 -8.31 7.74 -12.17
N ASN A 13 -8.57 7.02 -11.09
CA ASN A 13 -8.57 7.55 -9.72
C ASN A 13 -7.18 7.89 -9.19
N SER A 14 -6.10 7.41 -9.81
CA SER A 14 -4.73 7.77 -9.41
C SER A 14 -4.35 9.20 -9.79
N LYS A 15 -4.99 9.79 -10.79
CA LYS A 15 -4.63 11.11 -11.33
C LYS A 15 -4.66 12.22 -10.28
N ILE A 16 -5.69 12.25 -9.44
CA ILE A 16 -5.83 13.26 -8.38
C ILE A 16 -4.71 13.09 -7.35
N ILE A 17 -4.38 11.85 -7.02
CA ILE A 17 -3.34 11.51 -6.03
C ILE A 17 -1.96 11.88 -6.56
N PHE A 18 -1.64 11.51 -7.81
CA PHE A 18 -0.39 11.93 -8.43
C PHE A 18 -0.24 13.45 -8.48
N LYS A 19 -1.31 14.18 -8.85
CA LYS A 19 -1.29 15.65 -8.88
C LYS A 19 -0.97 16.25 -7.51
N ALA A 20 -1.62 15.74 -6.45
CA ALA A 20 -1.37 16.20 -5.09
C ALA A 20 0.05 15.84 -4.63
N PHE A 21 0.53 14.66 -4.96
CA PHE A 21 1.87 14.20 -4.60
C PHE A 21 2.97 15.01 -5.30
N ILE A 22 2.82 15.24 -6.61
CA ILE A 22 3.74 16.10 -7.40
C ILE A 22 3.83 17.49 -6.79
N LYS A 23 2.67 18.12 -6.52
CA LYS A 23 2.65 19.43 -5.88
C LYS A 23 3.34 19.45 -4.52
N SER A 24 3.20 18.39 -3.74
CA SER A 24 3.89 18.29 -2.45
C SER A 24 5.41 18.18 -2.61
N LEU A 25 5.89 17.46 -3.61
CA LEU A 25 7.32 17.36 -3.92
C LEU A 25 7.89 18.71 -4.38
N GLU A 26 7.18 19.41 -5.26
CA GLU A 26 7.57 20.74 -5.74
C GLU A 26 7.63 21.75 -4.59
N ASN A 27 6.64 21.72 -3.69
CA ASN A 27 6.63 22.57 -2.49
C ASN A 27 7.78 22.25 -1.53
N ALA A 28 8.28 21.02 -1.54
CA ALA A 28 9.46 20.60 -0.78
C ALA A 28 10.80 20.95 -1.48
N GLY A 29 10.75 21.63 -2.63
CA GLY A 29 11.94 22.03 -3.38
C GLY A 29 12.57 20.93 -4.24
N GLU A 30 11.83 19.84 -4.48
CA GLU A 30 12.35 18.73 -5.27
C GLU A 30 12.18 18.97 -6.78
N THR A 31 13.10 18.43 -7.58
CA THR A 31 13.00 18.48 -9.04
C THR A 31 12.19 17.31 -9.55
N VAL A 32 11.02 17.59 -10.16
CA VAL A 32 10.09 16.56 -10.63
C VAL A 32 10.07 16.48 -12.16
N ALA A 33 10.24 15.28 -12.70
CA ALA A 33 9.99 14.94 -14.10
C ALA A 33 8.77 14.02 -14.20
N ILE A 34 7.89 14.25 -15.17
CA ILE A 34 6.65 13.49 -15.33
C ILE A 34 6.69 12.70 -16.63
N ASN A 35 6.55 11.38 -16.56
CA ASN A 35 6.54 10.44 -17.68
C ASN A 35 7.74 10.65 -18.65
N LYS A 36 8.88 11.00 -18.09
CA LYS A 36 10.11 11.21 -18.86
C LYS A 36 11.22 10.39 -18.24
N SER A 37 11.83 9.54 -19.06
CA SER A 37 13.02 8.84 -18.62
C SER A 37 14.17 9.83 -18.49
N VAL A 38 14.54 10.11 -17.26
CA VAL A 38 15.66 10.96 -16.89
C VAL A 38 16.54 10.20 -15.90
N ASN A 39 17.79 10.60 -15.76
CA ASN A 39 18.63 10.01 -14.71
C ASN A 39 18.17 10.53 -13.34
N ALA A 40 17.11 9.95 -12.81
CA ALA A 40 16.51 10.33 -11.53
C ALA A 40 17.07 9.49 -10.38
N ASP A 41 16.95 10.04 -9.17
CA ASP A 41 17.36 9.38 -7.93
C ASP A 41 16.26 8.43 -7.43
N VAL A 42 14.99 8.80 -7.69
CA VAL A 42 13.79 8.09 -7.21
C VAL A 42 12.77 8.01 -8.32
N ALA A 43 12.09 6.86 -8.45
CA ALA A 43 10.87 6.72 -9.24
C ALA A 43 9.63 6.74 -8.34
N VAL A 44 8.53 7.29 -8.84
CA VAL A 44 7.20 7.22 -8.22
C VAL A 44 6.25 6.53 -9.17
N ILE A 45 5.61 5.45 -8.71
CA ILE A 45 4.67 4.64 -9.48
C ILE A 45 3.37 4.39 -8.71
N TRP A 46 2.35 3.89 -9.42
CA TRP A 46 1.12 3.43 -8.80
C TRP A 46 1.11 1.91 -8.69
N SER A 47 0.93 1.39 -7.47
CA SER A 47 0.79 -0.03 -7.19
C SER A 47 2.00 -0.88 -7.56
N VAL A 48 1.96 -2.12 -7.12
CA VAL A 48 2.88 -3.22 -7.51
C VAL A 48 2.10 -4.40 -8.13
N LEU A 49 0.87 -4.13 -8.58
CA LEU A 49 0.04 -5.12 -9.29
C LEU A 49 0.38 -5.05 -10.78
N TRP A 50 1.24 -5.94 -11.23
CA TRP A 50 1.72 -6.00 -12.62
C TRP A 50 0.68 -6.59 -13.56
N ARG A 51 -0.55 -6.04 -13.59
CA ARG A 51 -1.67 -6.53 -14.39
C ARG A 51 -2.33 -5.42 -15.20
N GLY A 52 -2.85 -5.76 -16.37
CA GLY A 52 -3.51 -4.80 -17.24
C GLY A 52 -2.60 -3.61 -17.56
N ARG A 53 -3.14 -2.40 -17.55
CA ARG A 53 -2.34 -1.19 -17.83
C ARG A 53 -1.19 -0.97 -16.85
N MET A 54 -1.31 -1.41 -15.61
CA MET A 54 -0.26 -1.25 -14.59
C MET A 54 0.97 -2.12 -14.85
N GLN A 55 0.91 -3.06 -15.80
CA GLN A 55 2.07 -3.83 -16.22
C GLN A 55 3.24 -2.94 -16.69
N GLY A 56 2.95 -1.77 -17.25
CA GLY A 56 3.98 -0.81 -17.66
C GLY A 56 4.87 -0.34 -16.50
N TYR A 57 4.36 -0.30 -15.27
CA TYR A 57 5.16 0.05 -14.09
C TYR A 57 6.20 -1.00 -13.72
N GLN A 58 6.00 -2.26 -14.10
CA GLN A 58 6.96 -3.32 -13.79
C GLN A 58 8.34 -3.06 -14.41
N ARG A 59 8.38 -2.52 -15.62
CA ARG A 59 9.64 -2.14 -16.28
C ARG A 59 10.36 -1.06 -15.49
N ILE A 60 9.64 -0.02 -15.08
CA ILE A 60 10.20 1.10 -14.30
C ILE A 60 10.71 0.61 -12.96
N TRP A 61 9.90 -0.20 -12.27
CA TRP A 61 10.29 -0.87 -11.04
C TRP A 61 11.61 -1.64 -11.19
N ASN A 62 11.67 -2.54 -12.18
CA ASN A 62 12.84 -3.37 -12.40
C ASN A 62 14.08 -2.53 -12.71
N GLU A 63 13.94 -1.49 -13.54
CA GLU A 63 15.03 -0.59 -13.90
C GLU A 63 15.61 0.12 -12.68
N PHE A 64 14.78 0.73 -11.83
CA PHE A 64 15.25 1.43 -10.64
C PHE A 64 15.81 0.47 -9.60
N ARG A 65 15.13 -0.65 -9.35
CA ARG A 65 15.59 -1.64 -8.37
C ARG A 65 16.89 -2.32 -8.75
N SER A 66 17.12 -2.59 -10.04
CA SER A 66 18.39 -3.16 -10.52
C SER A 66 19.58 -2.21 -10.32
N LYS A 67 19.32 -0.91 -10.28
CA LYS A 67 20.33 0.13 -10.02
C LYS A 67 20.45 0.48 -8.52
N GLY A 68 19.79 -0.25 -7.62
CA GLY A 68 19.75 0.06 -6.20
C GLY A 68 18.98 1.33 -5.83
N LYS A 69 18.24 1.93 -6.78
CA LYS A 69 17.50 3.15 -6.56
C LYS A 69 16.12 2.87 -5.94
N PRO A 70 15.63 3.72 -5.03
CA PRO A 70 14.33 3.54 -4.41
C PRO A 70 13.19 3.83 -5.40
N VAL A 71 12.08 3.10 -5.17
CA VAL A 71 10.80 3.33 -5.85
C VAL A 71 9.73 3.61 -4.82
N VAL A 72 9.14 4.79 -4.91
CA VAL A 72 7.96 5.17 -4.11
C VAL A 72 6.72 4.60 -4.78
N VAL A 73 5.94 3.87 -4.02
CA VAL A 73 4.69 3.24 -4.50
C VAL A 73 3.51 3.93 -3.84
N LEU A 74 2.60 4.43 -4.68
CA LEU A 74 1.31 4.96 -4.25
C LEU A 74 0.24 3.89 -4.46
N GLU A 75 -0.71 3.77 -3.53
CA GLU A 75 -1.81 2.82 -3.62
C GLU A 75 -3.06 3.33 -2.88
N VAL A 76 -4.22 2.78 -3.20
CA VAL A 76 -5.47 3.12 -2.51
C VAL A 76 -5.35 2.85 -1.01
N GLY A 77 -5.80 3.80 -0.21
CA GLY A 77 -5.84 3.68 1.25
C GLY A 77 -6.92 2.73 1.73
N GLY A 78 -6.72 2.20 2.94
CA GLY A 78 -7.65 1.27 3.58
C GLY A 78 -8.78 1.95 4.37
N LEU A 79 -8.59 3.20 4.83
CA LEU A 79 -9.55 3.86 5.72
C LEU A 79 -10.73 4.46 4.96
N ARG A 80 -10.47 5.40 4.07
CA ARG A 80 -11.51 6.02 3.21
C ARG A 80 -11.10 5.89 1.76
N ARG A 81 -11.81 5.07 1.03
CA ARG A 81 -11.59 4.94 -0.41
C ARG A 81 -11.76 6.29 -1.09
N ASN A 82 -10.85 6.64 -2.00
CA ASN A 82 -10.77 7.93 -2.71
C ASN A 82 -10.41 9.17 -1.85
N LYS A 83 -10.23 9.03 -0.56
CA LYS A 83 -9.80 10.12 0.32
C LYS A 83 -8.45 9.84 1.01
N SER A 84 -8.14 8.58 1.27
CA SER A 84 -6.85 8.16 1.80
C SER A 84 -6.10 7.31 0.78
N PHE A 85 -4.78 7.35 0.84
CA PHE A 85 -3.90 6.51 0.04
C PHE A 85 -2.68 6.10 0.85
N LYS A 86 -2.04 5.05 0.41
CA LYS A 86 -0.83 4.52 1.02
C LYS A 86 0.37 4.99 0.23
N VAL A 87 1.46 5.23 0.93
CA VAL A 87 2.77 5.51 0.35
C VAL A 87 3.75 4.53 0.97
N GLY A 88 4.46 3.78 0.16
CA GLY A 88 5.51 2.89 0.62
C GLY A 88 6.76 3.03 -0.24
N ILE A 89 7.91 2.71 0.30
CA ILE A 89 9.17 2.68 -0.42
C ILE A 89 9.49 1.22 -0.74
N ASN A 90 9.84 0.94 -1.99
CA ASN A 90 10.23 -0.40 -2.46
C ASN A 90 9.18 -1.48 -2.21
N GLY A 91 7.93 -1.11 -2.12
CA GLY A 91 6.81 -2.01 -1.87
C GLY A 91 5.57 -1.30 -1.39
N ILE A 92 4.58 -2.08 -1.00
CA ILE A 92 3.36 -1.62 -0.38
C ILE A 92 2.91 -2.63 0.68
N ASN A 93 2.30 -2.18 1.74
CA ASN A 93 1.94 -3.00 2.91
C ASN A 93 3.16 -3.69 3.54
N ARG A 94 3.09 -4.98 3.89
CA ARG A 94 4.14 -5.70 4.64
C ARG A 94 5.52 -5.72 3.96
N ASN A 95 5.57 -5.53 2.65
CA ASN A 95 6.80 -5.57 1.87
C ASN A 95 7.41 -4.18 1.64
N ALA A 96 6.80 -3.14 2.19
CA ALA A 96 7.27 -1.77 2.04
C ALA A 96 8.22 -1.39 3.16
N ASP A 97 9.19 -0.59 2.81
CA ASP A 97 9.90 0.23 3.77
C ASP A 97 9.11 1.53 3.95
N PHE A 98 8.67 1.80 5.17
CA PHE A 98 7.91 3.00 5.50
C PHE A 98 8.80 4.10 6.07
N ALA A 99 10.10 3.90 6.09
CA ALA A 99 11.11 4.83 6.65
C ALA A 99 10.80 5.26 8.10
N ASN A 100 10.25 4.33 8.88
CA ASN A 100 9.66 4.63 10.19
C ASN A 100 10.72 4.55 11.29
N GLN A 101 11.50 5.57 11.44
CA GLN A 101 12.41 5.66 12.60
C GLN A 101 11.79 6.46 13.76
N GLU A 102 10.92 7.40 13.46
CA GLU A 102 10.17 8.17 14.46
C GLU A 102 8.76 8.42 13.96
N PHE A 103 7.77 8.02 14.76
CA PHE A 103 6.36 8.31 14.47
C PHE A 103 5.94 9.57 15.19
N ASP A 104 5.41 10.54 14.46
CA ASP A 104 4.53 11.50 15.05
C ASP A 104 3.06 11.08 14.84
N ASN A 105 2.20 11.41 15.77
CA ASN A 105 0.78 11.12 15.69
C ASN A 105 -0.03 12.24 14.99
N LYS A 106 0.63 13.20 14.37
CA LYS A 106 -0.04 14.39 13.77
C LYS A 106 -1.08 14.03 12.70
N ARG A 107 -0.89 12.91 12.03
CA ARG A 107 -1.82 12.44 11.00
C ARG A 107 -3.00 11.65 11.56
N TRP A 108 -2.86 11.08 12.76
CA TRP A 108 -3.88 10.25 13.37
C TRP A 108 -5.20 11.00 13.66
N PRO A 109 -5.20 12.22 14.22
CA PRO A 109 -6.42 12.98 14.46
C PRO A 109 -7.27 13.21 13.20
N LEU A 110 -6.68 13.16 12.01
CA LEU A 110 -7.42 13.27 10.75
C LEU A 110 -8.36 12.07 10.49
N PHE A 111 -8.14 10.95 11.18
CA PHE A 111 -8.88 9.70 11.06
C PHE A 111 -9.64 9.33 12.33
N GLU A 112 -9.56 10.14 13.39
CA GLU A 112 -10.12 9.84 14.71
C GLU A 112 -11.62 9.52 14.65
N HIS A 113 -12.38 10.20 13.80
CA HIS A 113 -13.81 9.95 13.59
C HIS A 113 -14.13 8.61 12.91
N GLU A 114 -13.14 7.90 12.37
CA GLU A 114 -13.30 6.57 11.79
C GLU A 114 -13.20 5.45 12.86
N LEU A 115 -12.76 5.80 14.06
CA LEU A 115 -12.65 4.85 15.15
C LEU A 115 -13.93 4.86 15.99
N ARG A 116 -14.47 3.67 16.17
CA ARG A 116 -15.55 3.45 17.15
C ARG A 116 -14.97 2.90 18.43
N PRO A 117 -15.62 3.17 19.59
CA PRO A 117 -15.25 2.50 20.82
C PRO A 117 -15.23 0.98 20.65
N TRP A 118 -14.31 0.32 21.32
CA TRP A 118 -14.27 -1.14 21.34
C TRP A 118 -15.58 -1.69 21.90
N ASN A 119 -16.20 -2.60 21.17
CA ASN A 119 -17.40 -3.31 21.63
C ASN A 119 -17.04 -4.76 21.97
N PRO A 120 -16.97 -5.12 23.28
CA PRO A 120 -16.60 -6.45 23.72
C PRO A 120 -17.75 -7.49 23.66
N THR A 121 -18.96 -7.05 23.28
CA THR A 121 -20.19 -7.88 23.39
C THR A 121 -20.51 -8.71 22.15
N GLY A 122 -19.58 -8.82 21.23
CA GLY A 122 -19.78 -9.65 20.01
C GLY A 122 -19.84 -11.15 20.34
N ASP A 123 -20.83 -11.85 19.81
CA ASP A 123 -21.01 -13.30 20.01
C ASP A 123 -20.33 -14.15 18.94
N ILE A 124 -19.86 -13.52 17.87
CA ILE A 124 -19.29 -14.17 16.69
C ILE A 124 -17.87 -13.68 16.48
N ILE A 125 -17.00 -14.61 16.07
CA ILE A 125 -15.63 -14.28 15.62
C ILE A 125 -15.62 -14.32 14.10
N VAL A 126 -15.13 -13.25 13.47
CA VAL A 126 -15.01 -13.16 12.01
C VAL A 126 -13.54 -13.28 11.61
N ILE A 127 -13.22 -14.23 10.73
CA ILE A 127 -11.90 -14.36 10.11
C ILE A 127 -11.94 -13.75 8.72
N CYS A 128 -11.27 -12.59 8.56
CA CYS A 128 -11.19 -11.90 7.27
C CYS A 128 -9.94 -12.36 6.51
N GLY A 129 -10.13 -13.20 5.49
CA GLY A 129 -9.06 -13.70 4.64
C GLY A 129 -8.83 -12.85 3.38
N GLN A 130 -7.78 -13.21 2.64
CA GLN A 130 -7.48 -12.75 1.28
C GLN A 130 -7.61 -13.93 0.32
N HIS A 131 -7.72 -13.69 -0.97
CA HIS A 131 -7.60 -14.78 -1.94
C HIS A 131 -6.12 -15.10 -2.24
N ASP A 132 -5.83 -16.35 -2.57
CA ASP A 132 -4.46 -16.85 -2.78
C ASP A 132 -3.67 -16.09 -3.86
N SER A 133 -4.33 -15.53 -4.86
CA SER A 133 -3.69 -14.74 -5.92
C SER A 133 -3.43 -13.28 -5.54
N SER A 134 -3.70 -12.86 -4.29
CA SER A 134 -3.40 -11.51 -3.82
C SER A 134 -1.88 -11.31 -3.70
N GLU A 135 -1.36 -10.21 -4.23
CA GLU A 135 0.05 -9.83 -4.00
C GLU A 135 0.39 -9.67 -2.50
N GLN A 136 -0.61 -9.37 -1.68
CA GLN A 136 -0.46 -9.30 -0.23
C GLN A 136 -0.28 -10.68 0.42
N TRP A 137 -0.68 -11.74 -0.29
CA TRP A 137 -0.61 -13.11 0.19
C TRP A 137 0.54 -13.92 -0.43
N LYS A 138 1.26 -13.34 -1.38
CA LYS A 138 2.36 -13.98 -2.08
C LYS A 138 3.45 -14.49 -1.12
N GLY A 139 3.82 -15.77 -1.26
CA GLY A 139 4.81 -16.41 -0.40
C GLY A 139 4.27 -16.83 0.98
N LEU A 140 2.96 -16.79 1.20
CA LEU A 140 2.28 -17.34 2.37
C LEU A 140 1.59 -18.67 2.04
N PRO A 141 1.21 -19.47 3.04
CA PRO A 141 0.43 -20.70 2.85
C PRO A 141 -0.87 -20.43 2.10
N LYS A 142 -1.47 -21.47 1.51
CA LYS A 142 -2.83 -21.34 0.97
C LYS A 142 -3.77 -20.76 2.02
N MET A 143 -4.67 -19.88 1.60
CA MET A 143 -5.60 -19.21 2.51
C MET A 143 -6.42 -20.19 3.35
N SER A 144 -6.87 -21.30 2.77
CA SER A 144 -7.60 -22.35 3.48
C SER A 144 -6.79 -22.92 4.64
N LEU A 145 -5.51 -23.24 4.43
CA LEU A 145 -4.62 -23.75 5.47
C LEU A 145 -4.39 -22.73 6.58
N TRP A 146 -4.21 -21.47 6.19
CA TRP A 146 -4.05 -20.39 7.17
C TRP A 146 -5.33 -20.22 8.01
N ILE A 147 -6.51 -20.21 7.40
CA ILE A 147 -7.79 -20.14 8.10
C ILE A 147 -7.95 -21.32 9.08
N GLU A 148 -7.64 -22.54 8.65
CA GLU A 148 -7.68 -23.69 9.54
C GLU A 148 -6.77 -23.53 10.76
N GLN A 149 -5.56 -23.02 10.56
CA GLN A 149 -4.63 -22.74 11.65
C GLN A 149 -5.21 -21.70 12.61
N GLN A 150 -5.78 -20.60 12.08
CA GLN A 150 -6.40 -19.57 12.93
C GLN A 150 -7.59 -20.15 13.71
N ILE A 151 -8.43 -20.95 13.08
CA ILE A 151 -9.55 -21.63 13.77
C ILE A 151 -9.03 -22.51 14.92
N ARG A 152 -7.99 -23.32 14.68
CA ARG A 152 -7.40 -24.17 15.74
C ARG A 152 -6.86 -23.34 16.90
N GLU A 153 -6.18 -22.23 16.62
CA GLU A 153 -5.68 -21.34 17.66
C GLU A 153 -6.83 -20.70 18.46
N ILE A 154 -7.83 -20.14 17.78
CA ILE A 154 -8.99 -19.50 18.42
C ILE A 154 -9.74 -20.50 19.31
N ARG A 155 -9.88 -21.75 18.88
CA ARG A 155 -10.59 -22.81 19.62
C ARG A 155 -9.93 -23.18 20.96
N LYS A 156 -8.68 -22.83 21.18
CA LYS A 156 -8.03 -22.97 22.49
C LYS A 156 -8.61 -22.03 23.55
N TYR A 157 -9.26 -20.94 23.12
CA TYR A 157 -9.69 -19.86 24.02
C TYR A 157 -11.22 -19.66 24.05
N THR A 158 -11.95 -20.17 23.06
CA THR A 158 -13.39 -19.91 22.97
C THR A 158 -14.12 -20.93 22.10
N THR A 159 -15.40 -21.16 22.45
CA THR A 159 -16.35 -21.97 21.70
C THR A 159 -17.30 -21.11 20.83
N ARG A 160 -17.16 -19.78 20.83
CA ARG A 160 -18.00 -18.88 20.03
C ARG A 160 -18.01 -19.27 18.55
N PRO A 161 -19.13 -19.05 17.83
CA PRO A 161 -19.18 -19.26 16.39
C PRO A 161 -18.07 -18.49 15.66
N ILE A 162 -17.48 -19.13 14.65
CA ILE A 162 -16.47 -18.54 13.78
C ILE A 162 -17.05 -18.50 12.36
N LEU A 163 -17.03 -17.33 11.72
CA LEU A 163 -17.43 -17.10 10.33
C LEU A 163 -16.24 -16.67 9.49
#